data_c66f37262a8c980d94d30a64bc943cb9
#
_entry.id   c66f37262a8c980d94d30a64bc943cb9
#
_cell.length_a   1.000
_cell.length_b   1.000
_cell.length_c   1.000
_cell.angle_alpha   90.00
_cell.angle_beta   90.00
_cell.angle_gamma   90.00
#
_symmetry.space_group_name_H-M   'P 1'
#
loop_
_entity.id
_entity.type
_entity.pdbx_description
1 polymer ?
#
loop_
_entity_poly.entity_id
_entity_poly.type
_entity_poly.pdbx_seq_one_letter_code
_entity_poly.pdbx_strand_id
1 'polypeptide(L)'
;MVTAYDYPGALAAEEAGVDVVLVGDSGAMTVLGYASTNEVSVDEMLMLTAAVRRGLGAPMLVGDLPYGSYEDSDAQAVATALRFVEEAGCDAVKLEGGGEASVSRVRAIVAAGIPVMGHVGLTPQTAAEL
;
A
#
# COMPACT_ATOMS: atom_id res chain seq x y z
N MET A 1 9.59 -9.08 -6.01
CA MET A 1 8.62 -8.56 -5.03
C MET A 1 7.69 -9.68 -4.59
N VAL A 2 7.35 -9.71 -3.31
CA VAL A 2 6.39 -10.64 -2.72
C VAL A 2 5.41 -9.89 -1.84
N THR A 3 4.19 -10.42 -1.64
CA THR A 3 3.21 -9.85 -0.72
C THR A 3 3.30 -10.54 0.65
N ALA A 4 3.23 -9.76 1.72
CA ALA A 4 3.08 -10.22 3.10
C ALA A 4 2.10 -9.33 3.85
N TYR A 5 1.37 -9.88 4.83
CA TYR A 5 0.34 -9.14 5.57
C TYR A 5 0.57 -9.15 7.09
N ASP A 6 1.56 -9.91 7.57
CA ASP A 6 1.80 -10.12 8.97
C ASP A 6 3.30 -10.27 9.30
N TYR A 7 3.60 -10.29 10.58
CA TYR A 7 4.97 -10.45 11.07
C TYR A 7 5.64 -11.77 10.66
N PRO A 8 4.99 -12.96 10.77
CA PRO A 8 5.62 -14.22 10.33
C PRO A 8 5.88 -14.25 8.82
N GLY A 9 4.96 -13.72 8.02
CA GLY A 9 5.14 -13.60 6.56
C GLY A 9 6.31 -12.68 6.19
N ALA A 10 6.48 -11.58 6.95
CA ALA A 10 7.61 -10.68 6.78
C ALA A 10 8.96 -11.38 7.10
N LEU A 11 9.04 -12.15 8.18
CA LEU A 11 10.26 -12.93 8.52
C LEU A 11 10.60 -13.93 7.41
N ALA A 12 9.62 -14.62 6.84
CA ALA A 12 9.84 -15.54 5.73
C ALA A 12 10.35 -14.82 4.47
N ALA A 13 9.81 -13.63 4.16
CA ALA A 13 10.25 -12.81 3.06
C ALA A 13 11.69 -12.29 3.26
N GLU A 14 12.03 -11.87 4.47
CA GLU A 14 13.38 -11.45 4.86
C GLU A 14 14.39 -12.61 4.68
N GLU A 15 14.05 -13.80 5.20
CA GLU A 15 14.90 -15.00 5.09
C GLU A 15 15.09 -15.44 3.63
N ALA A 16 14.05 -15.29 2.80
CA ALA A 16 14.11 -15.59 1.37
C ALA A 16 14.94 -14.60 0.57
N GLY A 17 15.36 -13.48 1.15
CA GLY A 17 16.22 -12.48 0.49
C GLY A 17 15.52 -11.73 -0.66
N VAL A 18 14.22 -11.46 -0.54
CA VAL A 18 13.50 -10.69 -1.56
C VAL A 18 13.91 -9.20 -1.51
N ASP A 19 13.81 -8.50 -2.63
CA ASP A 19 14.19 -7.08 -2.70
C ASP A 19 13.06 -6.16 -2.21
N VAL A 20 11.79 -6.55 -2.41
CA VAL A 20 10.62 -5.72 -2.14
C VAL A 20 9.50 -6.55 -1.53
N VAL A 21 8.87 -6.04 -0.48
CA VAL A 21 7.66 -6.58 0.13
C VAL A 21 6.52 -5.57 -0.04
N LEU A 22 5.38 -6.04 -0.53
CA LEU A 22 4.14 -5.27 -0.64
C LEU A 22 3.18 -5.70 0.47
N VAL A 23 2.61 -4.75 1.18
CA VAL A 23 1.38 -4.97 1.97
C VAL A 23 0.22 -4.47 1.13
N GLY A 24 -0.42 -5.39 0.39
CA GLY A 24 -1.51 -5.08 -0.53
C GLY A 24 -2.84 -4.91 0.21
N ASP A 25 -3.73 -4.08 -0.34
CA ASP A 25 -5.12 -3.94 0.15
C ASP A 25 -5.94 -5.23 -0.02
N SER A 26 -5.45 -6.18 -0.84
CA SER A 26 -5.96 -7.56 -0.90
C SER A 26 -5.96 -8.28 0.45
N GLY A 27 -5.19 -7.80 1.44
CA GLY A 27 -5.28 -8.22 2.84
C GLY A 27 -6.68 -8.05 3.46
N ALA A 28 -7.48 -7.10 2.94
CA ALA A 28 -8.89 -6.97 3.28
C ALA A 28 -9.64 -8.30 3.12
N MET A 29 -9.47 -8.94 1.98
CA MET A 29 -10.17 -10.18 1.65
C MET A 29 -9.47 -11.42 2.23
N THR A 30 -8.14 -11.48 2.10
CA THR A 30 -7.37 -12.71 2.40
C THR A 30 -7.04 -12.87 3.88
N VAL A 31 -6.98 -11.78 4.64
CA VAL A 31 -6.64 -11.78 6.08
C VAL A 31 -7.81 -11.35 6.94
N LEU A 32 -8.50 -10.27 6.57
CA LEU A 32 -9.59 -9.70 7.37
C LEU A 32 -10.97 -10.28 7.02
N GLY A 33 -11.11 -10.97 5.86
CA GLY A 33 -12.35 -11.65 5.46
C GLY A 33 -13.42 -10.72 4.89
N TYR A 34 -13.07 -9.52 4.47
CA TYR A 34 -13.99 -8.62 3.77
C TYR A 34 -14.36 -9.17 2.39
N ALA A 35 -15.49 -8.72 1.84
CA ALA A 35 -15.96 -9.16 0.53
C ALA A 35 -15.18 -8.50 -0.62
N SER A 36 -14.59 -7.32 -0.38
CA SER A 36 -13.79 -6.60 -1.38
C SER A 36 -12.62 -5.85 -0.74
N THR A 37 -11.67 -5.44 -1.57
CA THR A 37 -10.54 -4.59 -1.15
C THR A 37 -10.99 -3.20 -0.73
N ASN A 38 -12.16 -2.73 -1.18
CA ASN A 38 -12.66 -1.39 -0.92
C ASN A 38 -13.19 -1.19 0.51
N GLU A 39 -13.31 -2.26 1.29
CA GLU A 39 -13.87 -2.21 2.65
C GLU A 39 -12.80 -1.93 3.72
N VAL A 40 -11.53 -2.13 3.40
CA VAL A 40 -10.45 -1.94 4.37
C VAL A 40 -10.19 -0.44 4.61
N SER A 41 -10.06 -0.09 5.88
CA SER A 41 -9.73 1.27 6.29
C SER A 41 -8.22 1.55 6.24
N VAL A 42 -7.86 2.84 6.24
CA VAL A 42 -6.46 3.28 6.37
C VAL A 42 -5.83 2.73 7.66
N ASP A 43 -6.56 2.75 8.77
CA ASP A 43 -6.03 2.30 10.07
C ASP A 43 -5.73 0.80 10.09
N GLU A 44 -6.57 -0.02 9.47
CA GLU A 44 -6.32 -1.46 9.31
C GLU A 44 -5.11 -1.73 8.42
N MET A 45 -4.98 -1.01 7.30
CA MET A 45 -3.81 -1.13 6.43
C MET A 45 -2.52 -0.70 7.15
N LEU A 46 -2.57 0.37 7.94
CA LEU A 46 -1.43 0.81 8.77
C LEU A 46 -1.06 -0.27 9.80
N MET A 47 -2.04 -0.89 10.44
CA MET A 47 -1.81 -1.97 11.39
C MET A 47 -1.10 -3.17 10.76
N LEU A 48 -1.58 -3.65 9.60
CA LEU A 48 -0.95 -4.74 8.85
C LEU A 48 0.47 -4.35 8.40
N THR A 49 0.63 -3.16 7.84
CA THR A 49 1.90 -2.66 7.33
C THR A 49 2.95 -2.50 8.44
N ALA A 50 2.56 -1.96 9.58
CA ALA A 50 3.42 -1.84 10.74
C ALA A 50 3.84 -3.22 11.32
N ALA A 51 2.95 -4.23 11.24
CA ALA A 51 3.29 -5.59 11.64
C ALA A 51 4.36 -6.19 10.71
N VAL A 52 4.22 -6.00 9.40
CA VAL A 52 5.20 -6.43 8.39
C VAL A 52 6.53 -5.69 8.60
N ARG A 53 6.51 -4.36 8.82
CA ARG A 53 7.74 -3.58 9.06
C ARG A 53 8.60 -4.14 10.17
N ARG A 54 7.98 -4.61 11.26
CA ARG A 54 8.72 -5.19 12.39
C ARG A 54 9.49 -6.47 12.05
N GLY A 55 9.11 -7.16 10.99
CA GLY A 55 9.78 -8.38 10.50
C GLY A 55 10.79 -8.17 9.38
N LEU A 56 10.91 -6.94 8.86
CA LEU A 56 11.79 -6.62 7.73
C LEU A 56 12.96 -5.74 8.15
N GLY A 57 14.16 -6.11 7.71
CA GLY A 57 15.38 -5.30 7.85
C GLY A 57 15.89 -4.78 6.51
N ALA A 58 16.07 -5.66 5.53
CA ALA A 58 16.70 -5.33 4.25
C ALA A 58 15.71 -5.00 3.10
N PRO A 59 14.58 -5.72 2.91
CA PRO A 59 13.67 -5.45 1.80
C PRO A 59 13.01 -4.07 1.89
N MET A 60 12.79 -3.45 0.72
CA MET A 60 11.95 -2.25 0.62
C MET A 60 10.51 -2.61 0.97
N LEU A 61 9.89 -1.84 1.86
CA LEU A 61 8.49 -1.99 2.23
C LEU A 61 7.61 -1.02 1.44
N VAL A 62 6.66 -1.56 0.71
CA VAL A 62 5.65 -0.78 -0.02
C VAL A 62 4.28 -0.99 0.65
N GLY A 63 3.64 0.09 1.06
CA GLY A 63 2.27 0.10 1.59
C GLY A 63 1.27 0.49 0.53
N ASP A 64 0.18 -0.27 0.41
CA ASP A 64 -0.89 0.00 -0.54
C ASP A 64 -1.89 0.98 0.04
N LEU A 65 -2.13 2.10 -0.65
CA LEU A 65 -3.13 3.08 -0.23
C LEU A 65 -4.53 2.51 -0.53
N PRO A 66 -5.39 2.34 0.50
CA PRO A 66 -6.72 1.77 0.29
C PRO A 66 -7.64 2.73 -0.46
N TYR A 67 -8.65 2.17 -1.11
CA TYR A 67 -9.70 2.93 -1.80
C TYR A 67 -10.36 3.97 -0.89
N GLY A 68 -10.62 5.18 -1.42
CA GLY A 68 -11.19 6.29 -0.67
C GLY A 68 -10.15 7.13 0.10
N SER A 69 -8.87 6.74 0.06
CA SER A 69 -7.82 7.40 0.85
C SER A 69 -6.93 8.37 0.06
N TYR A 70 -7.08 8.42 -1.27
CA TYR A 70 -6.23 9.26 -2.13
C TYR A 70 -6.97 9.87 -3.34
N GLU A 71 -8.23 9.51 -3.59
CA GLU A 71 -8.93 9.89 -4.81
C GLU A 71 -9.44 11.33 -4.79
N ASP A 72 -9.79 11.87 -3.61
CA ASP A 72 -10.48 13.17 -3.51
C ASP A 72 -9.59 14.35 -3.90
N SER A 73 -8.32 14.35 -3.48
CA SER A 73 -7.39 15.45 -3.74
C SER A 73 -5.93 15.05 -3.60
N ASP A 74 -5.02 15.85 -4.18
CA ASP A 74 -3.59 15.72 -3.98
C ASP A 74 -3.20 15.85 -2.50
N ALA A 75 -3.86 16.75 -1.78
CA ALA A 75 -3.62 16.94 -0.35
C ALA A 75 -4.00 15.71 0.48
N GLN A 76 -5.14 15.06 0.17
CA GLN A 76 -5.54 13.81 0.81
C GLN A 76 -4.53 12.70 0.54
N ALA A 77 -4.13 12.53 -0.73
CA ALA A 77 -3.18 11.51 -1.13
C ALA A 77 -1.82 11.67 -0.41
N VAL A 78 -1.32 12.89 -0.32
CA VAL A 78 -0.07 13.20 0.42
C VAL A 78 -0.24 12.91 1.91
N ALA A 79 -1.35 13.35 2.52
CA ALA A 79 -1.59 13.12 3.94
C ALA A 79 -1.67 11.62 4.28
N THR A 80 -2.34 10.82 3.44
CA THR A 80 -2.40 9.36 3.61
C THR A 80 -1.02 8.73 3.44
N ALA A 81 -0.28 9.09 2.39
CA ALA A 81 1.06 8.57 2.15
C ALA A 81 2.02 8.88 3.31
N LEU A 82 1.94 10.08 3.88
CA LEU A 82 2.74 10.46 5.07
C LEU A 82 2.43 9.54 6.27
N ARG A 83 1.16 9.20 6.52
CA ARG A 83 0.81 8.25 7.58
C ARG A 83 1.47 6.89 7.38
N PHE A 84 1.49 6.37 6.16
CA PHE A 84 2.16 5.09 5.85
C PHE A 84 3.67 5.14 6.13
N VAL A 85 4.32 6.26 5.82
CA VAL A 85 5.75 6.44 6.12
C VAL A 85 5.99 6.61 7.63
N GLU A 86 5.25 7.50 8.28
CA GLU A 86 5.52 7.90 9.67
C GLU A 86 5.01 6.88 10.69
N GLU A 87 3.82 6.29 10.48
CA GLU A 87 3.19 5.37 11.43
C GLU A 87 3.54 3.90 11.15
N ALA A 88 3.70 3.52 9.87
CA ALA A 88 3.95 2.14 9.48
C ALA A 88 5.38 1.87 8.97
N GLY A 89 6.18 2.90 8.74
CA GLY A 89 7.59 2.78 8.34
C GLY A 89 7.79 2.32 6.90
N CYS A 90 6.88 2.68 5.99
CA CYS A 90 7.02 2.39 4.57
C CYS A 90 8.18 3.16 3.94
N ASP A 91 8.87 2.49 3.00
CA ASP A 91 9.87 3.12 2.14
C ASP A 91 9.22 3.73 0.88
N ALA A 92 8.07 3.22 0.48
CA ALA A 92 7.26 3.67 -0.65
C ALA A 92 5.78 3.36 -0.42
N VAL A 93 4.91 4.00 -1.20
CA VAL A 93 3.47 3.66 -1.23
C VAL A 93 3.04 3.23 -2.62
N LYS A 94 1.94 2.45 -2.70
CA LYS A 94 1.32 2.08 -3.98
C LYS A 94 -0.07 2.68 -4.08
N LEU A 95 -0.48 3.09 -5.29
CA LEU A 95 -1.84 3.49 -5.61
C LEU A 95 -2.24 3.00 -7.01
N GLU A 96 -3.54 2.86 -7.24
CA GLU A 96 -4.11 2.37 -8.49
C GLU A 96 -4.55 3.50 -9.43
N GLY A 97 -4.46 3.20 -10.74
CA GLY A 97 -4.97 4.03 -11.80
C GLY A 97 -3.89 4.71 -12.64
N GLY A 98 -4.25 5.02 -13.89
CA GLY A 98 -3.36 5.65 -14.87
C GLY A 98 -3.96 6.91 -15.51
N GLY A 99 -5.13 7.38 -15.03
CA GLY A 99 -5.76 8.61 -15.51
C GLY A 99 -5.09 9.88 -14.95
N GLU A 100 -5.52 11.04 -15.46
CA GLU A 100 -4.95 12.33 -15.06
C GLU A 100 -5.00 12.56 -13.54
N ALA A 101 -6.10 12.18 -12.89
CA ALA A 101 -6.23 12.31 -11.45
C ALA A 101 -5.18 11.47 -10.71
N SER A 102 -5.03 10.18 -11.05
CA SER A 102 -4.02 9.30 -10.43
C SER A 102 -2.60 9.83 -10.65
N VAL A 103 -2.31 10.30 -11.85
CA VAL A 103 -1.00 10.92 -12.17
C VAL A 103 -0.75 12.17 -11.33
N SER A 104 -1.78 13.01 -11.11
CA SER A 104 -1.67 14.17 -10.22
C SER A 104 -1.32 13.74 -8.79
N ARG A 105 -2.01 12.73 -8.23
CA ARG A 105 -1.74 12.17 -6.89
C ARG A 105 -0.30 11.67 -6.77
N VAL A 106 0.16 10.88 -7.77
CA VAL A 106 1.55 10.40 -7.81
C VAL A 106 2.55 11.55 -7.79
N ARG A 107 2.34 12.58 -8.62
CA ARG A 107 3.23 13.74 -8.64
C ARG A 107 3.28 14.47 -7.29
N ALA A 108 2.13 14.66 -6.65
CA ALA A 108 2.06 15.33 -5.35
C ALA A 108 2.78 14.53 -4.26
N ILE A 109 2.58 13.22 -4.19
CA ILE A 109 3.24 12.33 -3.22
C ILE A 109 4.75 12.32 -3.45
N VAL A 110 5.20 12.20 -4.71
CA VAL A 110 6.63 12.24 -5.05
C VAL A 110 7.24 13.61 -4.73
N ALA A 111 6.52 14.71 -4.98
CA ALA A 111 6.97 16.06 -4.61
C ALA A 111 7.11 16.24 -3.09
N ALA A 112 6.35 15.47 -2.29
CA ALA A 112 6.49 15.42 -0.83
C ALA A 112 7.66 14.52 -0.37
N GLY A 113 8.42 13.93 -1.30
CA GLY A 113 9.60 13.12 -1.00
C GLY A 113 9.33 11.63 -0.78
N ILE A 114 8.12 11.14 -1.08
CA ILE A 114 7.73 9.74 -0.89
C ILE A 114 7.75 9.02 -2.25
N PRO A 115 8.53 7.93 -2.41
CA PRO A 115 8.49 7.12 -3.62
C PRO A 115 7.11 6.47 -3.85
N VAL A 116 6.67 6.39 -5.10
CA VAL A 116 5.37 5.80 -5.45
C VAL A 116 5.54 4.67 -6.46
N MET A 117 4.91 3.55 -6.17
CA MET A 117 4.68 2.46 -7.11
C MET A 117 3.31 2.64 -7.75
N GLY A 118 3.27 2.92 -9.06
CA GLY A 118 2.01 3.01 -9.82
C GLY A 118 1.48 1.62 -10.17
N HIS A 119 0.16 1.43 -10.07
CA HIS A 119 -0.53 0.21 -10.46
C HIS A 119 -1.50 0.50 -11.60
N VAL A 120 -1.25 -0.09 -12.76
CA VAL A 120 -2.08 0.04 -13.97
C VAL A 120 -2.42 -1.36 -14.50
N GLY A 121 -3.42 -1.44 -15.36
CA GLY A 121 -3.94 -2.68 -15.90
C GLY A 121 -5.20 -3.12 -15.15
N LEU A 122 -5.23 -4.30 -14.55
CA LEU A 122 -6.31 -4.71 -13.67
C LEU A 122 -6.16 -4.00 -12.32
N THR A 123 -7.10 -3.11 -12.03
CA THR A 123 -7.13 -2.31 -10.80
C THR A 123 -8.36 -2.71 -9.96
N PRO A 124 -8.20 -3.62 -8.97
CA PRO A 124 -9.32 -4.19 -8.20
C PRO A 124 -10.20 -3.15 -7.50
N GLN A 125 -9.63 -2.04 -7.06
CA GLN A 125 -10.37 -0.97 -6.38
C GLN A 125 -11.48 -0.36 -7.24
N THR A 126 -11.32 -0.36 -8.56
CA THR A 126 -12.26 0.26 -9.52
C THR A 126 -12.81 -0.72 -10.54
N ALA A 127 -12.41 -1.99 -10.52
CA ALA A 127 -12.94 -3.01 -11.41
C ALA A 127 -14.41 -3.34 -11.06
N ALA A 128 -15.28 -3.37 -12.08
CA ALA A 128 -16.68 -3.75 -11.89
C ALA A 128 -16.85 -5.25 -11.59
N GLU A 129 -15.95 -6.07 -12.12
CA GLU A 129 -15.88 -7.52 -11.90
C GLU A 129 -14.39 -7.93 -11.88
N LEU A 130 -14.04 -8.88 -11.03
CA LEU A 130 -12.70 -9.47 -10.92
C LEU A 130 -12.70 -10.87 -11.51
#